data_2f1a85254141760199fc6c450c0c0fa9
#
_entry.id   2f1a85254141760199fc6c450c0c0fa9
#
_cell.length_a   1.000
_cell.length_b   1.000
_cell.length_c   1.000
_cell.angle_alpha   90.00
_cell.angle_beta   90.00
_cell.angle_gamma   90.00
#
_symmetry.space_group_name_H-M   'P 1'
#
loop_
_entity.id
_entity.type
_entity.pdbx_description
1 polymer ?
#
loop_
_entity_poly.entity_id
_entity_poly.type
_entity_poly.pdbx_seq_one_letter_code
_entity_poly.pdbx_strand_id
1 'polypeptide(L)'
;MRSHIIATIFSKEIKEVLRDKRMLYLIILLPFFLYPVLFTLIGGVGASQQEKLMQQEIAVWVSPNATDTPLPALLAQDPSLKVEMKTFSETDLEGQKRTIGIQLPDDYQERIANGKSAEIILYADQSQDVLNMRERILRTQLTSMGDQLLNERLASKELSPEFANPLTIDSVDLSPEESGDRMMVAFLPMMILLFIFIGCIYIAIDITAGEKERRTLQTLFTTTASTKEIVAGKFLAVAAVGIVSATMNILSLVVAMNIQAYLLEEEAAGMAMNLAPAAWAWLVILVLLTTLFLGALSLAVVLLANSYKEAQSYVSPLMMVVLIPAMMAIMPGVELNMQTALIPVFNVALAIVAILKGSFDTSILAVVAVASFVYGILALYLASLSFGNENIITGEKVNWKALLGK
;
A
#
# COMPACT_ATOMS: atom_id res chain seq x y z
N MET A 1 5.73 23.77 35.03
CA MET A 1 5.62 24.35 33.68
C MET A 1 4.42 25.27 33.68
N ARG A 2 4.60 26.50 33.19
CA ARG A 2 3.55 27.53 33.14
C ARG A 2 2.71 27.34 31.86
N SER A 3 1.50 26.90 32.00
CA SER A 3 0.63 26.55 30.85
C SER A 3 0.37 27.71 29.88
N HIS A 4 0.29 28.96 30.41
CA HIS A 4 0.09 30.15 29.59
C HIS A 4 1.28 30.45 28.65
N ILE A 5 2.54 30.18 29.07
CA ILE A 5 3.71 30.34 28.20
C ILE A 5 3.70 29.33 27.07
N ILE A 6 3.39 28.06 27.39
CA ILE A 6 3.27 27.00 26.40
C ILE A 6 2.19 27.37 25.36
N ALA A 7 1.02 27.84 25.83
CA ALA A 7 -0.07 28.26 24.95
C ALA A 7 0.32 29.46 24.07
N THR A 8 1.10 30.40 24.59
CA THR A 8 1.58 31.57 23.84
C THR A 8 2.54 31.14 22.71
N ILE A 9 3.52 30.27 23.04
CA ILE A 9 4.44 29.70 22.03
C ILE A 9 3.67 28.93 20.98
N PHE A 10 2.80 28.01 21.39
CA PHE A 10 1.94 27.25 20.50
C PHE A 10 1.14 28.17 19.56
N SER A 11 0.47 29.19 20.11
CA SER A 11 -0.33 30.13 19.32
C SER A 11 0.52 30.92 18.31
N LYS A 12 1.75 31.30 18.69
CA LYS A 12 2.71 31.94 17.80
C LYS A 12 3.05 31.01 16.61
N GLU A 13 3.48 29.79 16.90
CA GLU A 13 3.87 28.81 15.87
C GLU A 13 2.71 28.50 14.91
N ILE A 14 1.51 28.25 15.43
CA ILE A 14 0.31 27.99 14.59
C ILE A 14 0.00 29.20 13.70
N LYS A 15 0.11 30.43 14.22
CA LYS A 15 -0.12 31.64 13.40
C LYS A 15 0.90 31.76 12.26
N GLU A 16 2.16 31.38 12.49
CA GLU A 16 3.19 31.38 11.44
C GLU A 16 2.85 30.35 10.36
N VAL A 17 2.50 29.12 10.76
CA VAL A 17 2.07 28.06 9.83
C VAL A 17 0.87 28.51 9.00
N LEU A 18 -0.17 29.08 9.62
CA LEU A 18 -1.37 29.54 8.92
C LEU A 18 -1.12 30.70 7.94
N ARG A 19 -0.01 31.41 8.09
CA ARG A 19 0.42 32.48 7.15
C ARG A 19 1.19 31.93 5.96
N ASP A 20 1.83 30.78 6.09
CA ASP A 20 2.54 30.13 4.98
C ASP A 20 1.60 29.30 4.13
N LYS A 21 1.05 29.93 3.09
CA LYS A 21 0.14 29.29 2.16
C LYS A 21 0.75 28.08 1.44
N ARG A 22 2.07 28.09 1.16
CA ARG A 22 2.75 26.99 0.48
C ARG A 22 2.78 25.75 1.36
N MET A 23 3.08 25.95 2.64
CA MET A 23 3.09 24.88 3.63
C MET A 23 1.70 24.29 3.84
N LEU A 24 0.66 25.11 3.92
CA LEU A 24 -0.72 24.65 4.03
C LEU A 24 -1.14 23.80 2.82
N TYR A 25 -0.77 24.20 1.62
CA TYR A 25 -1.05 23.41 0.42
C TYR A 25 -0.38 22.03 0.46
N LEU A 26 0.87 21.95 0.88
CA LEU A 26 1.60 20.68 0.96
C LEU A 26 1.06 19.76 2.06
N ILE A 27 0.63 20.32 3.20
CA ILE A 27 0.22 19.53 4.37
C ILE A 27 -1.25 19.13 4.31
N ILE A 28 -2.11 19.97 3.71
CA ILE A 28 -3.56 19.78 3.71
C ILE A 28 -4.03 19.30 2.33
N LEU A 29 -3.68 20.05 1.27
CA LEU A 29 -4.25 19.84 -0.06
C LEU A 29 -3.64 18.62 -0.74
N LEU A 30 -2.33 18.44 -0.63
CA LEU A 30 -1.65 17.31 -1.27
C LEU A 30 -2.14 15.95 -0.74
N PRO A 31 -2.18 15.68 0.58
CA PRO A 31 -2.72 14.44 1.09
C PRO A 31 -4.20 14.24 0.74
N PHE A 32 -4.99 15.32 0.74
CA PHE A 32 -6.42 15.24 0.47
C PHE A 32 -6.75 14.84 -0.97
N PHE A 33 -6.03 15.35 -1.96
CA PHE A 33 -6.30 15.02 -3.36
C PHE A 33 -5.55 13.79 -3.86
N LEU A 34 -4.50 13.36 -3.17
CA LEU A 34 -3.62 12.32 -3.66
C LEU A 34 -4.34 10.98 -3.85
N TYR A 35 -5.07 10.48 -2.83
CA TYR A 35 -5.74 9.19 -2.94
C TYR A 35 -6.85 9.19 -4.01
N PRO A 36 -7.77 10.16 -4.05
CA PRO A 36 -8.75 10.23 -5.13
C PRO A 36 -8.12 10.23 -6.52
N VAL A 37 -7.06 11.02 -6.71
CA VAL A 37 -6.34 11.09 -7.99
C VAL A 37 -5.63 9.78 -8.30
N LEU A 38 -4.88 9.21 -7.35
CA LEU A 38 -4.17 7.95 -7.56
C LEU A 38 -5.14 6.80 -7.87
N PHE A 39 -6.23 6.67 -7.11
CA PHE A 39 -7.18 5.58 -7.29
C PHE A 39 -7.94 5.71 -8.61
N THR A 40 -8.34 6.92 -8.97
CA THR A 40 -8.97 7.19 -10.27
C THR A 40 -8.00 6.91 -11.43
N LEU A 41 -6.73 7.32 -11.31
CA LEU A 41 -5.72 7.06 -12.33
C LEU A 41 -5.39 5.56 -12.42
N ILE A 42 -5.13 4.89 -11.30
CA ILE A 42 -4.79 3.46 -11.29
C ILE A 42 -5.98 2.64 -11.77
N GLY A 43 -7.19 2.90 -11.26
CA GLY A 43 -8.41 2.21 -11.66
C GLY A 43 -8.77 2.49 -13.12
N GLY A 44 -8.76 3.75 -13.55
CA GLY A 44 -9.08 4.12 -14.93
C GLY A 44 -8.03 3.67 -15.95
N VAL A 45 -6.74 3.80 -15.62
CA VAL A 45 -5.65 3.28 -16.48
C VAL A 45 -5.65 1.77 -16.46
N GLY A 46 -5.86 1.13 -15.31
CA GLY A 46 -5.93 -0.32 -15.19
C GLY A 46 -7.04 -0.91 -16.05
N ALA A 47 -8.27 -0.40 -15.91
CA ALA A 47 -9.41 -0.83 -16.71
C ALA A 47 -9.20 -0.59 -18.22
N SER A 48 -8.76 0.61 -18.60
CA SER A 48 -8.51 0.93 -20.01
C SER A 48 -7.33 0.15 -20.61
N GLN A 49 -6.33 -0.16 -19.81
CA GLN A 49 -5.19 -0.99 -20.21
C GLN A 49 -5.64 -2.45 -20.40
N GLN A 50 -6.43 -2.97 -19.47
CA GLN A 50 -6.97 -4.32 -19.55
C GLN A 50 -7.90 -4.47 -20.76
N GLU A 51 -8.76 -3.50 -21.02
CA GLU A 51 -9.60 -3.46 -22.22
C GLU A 51 -8.77 -3.42 -23.51
N LYS A 52 -7.76 -2.54 -23.56
CA LYS A 52 -6.82 -2.49 -24.70
C LYS A 52 -6.05 -3.78 -24.89
N LEU A 53 -5.64 -4.45 -23.79
CA LEU A 53 -4.96 -5.74 -23.85
C LEU A 53 -5.91 -6.81 -24.38
N MET A 54 -7.18 -6.80 -23.98
CA MET A 54 -8.21 -7.72 -24.48
C MET A 54 -8.58 -7.47 -25.94
N GLN A 55 -8.52 -6.23 -26.43
CA GLN A 55 -8.78 -5.89 -27.83
C GLN A 55 -7.58 -6.09 -28.75
N GLN A 56 -6.39 -6.36 -28.21
CA GLN A 56 -5.23 -6.61 -29.06
C GLN A 56 -5.36 -7.91 -29.81
N GLU A 57 -5.18 -7.85 -31.11
CA GLU A 57 -5.14 -9.04 -31.97
C GLU A 57 -3.92 -9.90 -31.61
N ILE A 58 -4.18 -11.17 -31.33
CA ILE A 58 -3.18 -12.19 -31.04
C ILE A 58 -3.29 -13.27 -32.11
N ALA A 59 -2.14 -13.60 -32.72
CA ALA A 59 -2.06 -14.75 -33.60
C ALA A 59 -2.09 -16.05 -32.78
N VAL A 60 -2.97 -16.96 -33.13
CA VAL A 60 -3.04 -18.27 -32.50
C VAL A 60 -2.71 -19.31 -33.59
N TRP A 61 -1.52 -19.87 -33.51
CA TRP A 61 -1.14 -20.96 -34.39
C TRP A 61 -1.63 -22.29 -33.84
N VAL A 62 -2.40 -22.97 -34.61
CA VAL A 62 -3.00 -24.25 -34.22
C VAL A 62 -2.52 -25.31 -35.17
N SER A 63 -2.14 -26.47 -34.64
CA SER A 63 -1.71 -27.59 -35.48
C SER A 63 -2.85 -28.04 -36.41
N PRO A 64 -2.54 -28.43 -37.68
CA PRO A 64 -3.56 -28.80 -38.66
C PRO A 64 -4.51 -29.93 -38.22
N ASN A 65 -4.07 -30.78 -37.30
CA ASN A 65 -4.84 -31.89 -36.73
C ASN A 65 -6.06 -31.42 -35.92
N ALA A 66 -6.16 -30.13 -35.64
CA ALA A 66 -7.28 -29.54 -34.89
C ALA A 66 -8.50 -29.21 -35.82
N THR A 67 -8.38 -29.32 -37.15
CA THR A 67 -9.40 -28.86 -38.09
C THR A 67 -10.77 -29.50 -37.81
N ASP A 68 -10.82 -30.80 -37.50
CA ASP A 68 -12.05 -31.55 -37.24
C ASP A 68 -12.39 -31.66 -35.74
N THR A 69 -11.92 -30.73 -34.94
CA THR A 69 -12.15 -30.66 -33.47
C THR A 69 -13.04 -29.47 -33.13
N PRO A 70 -13.62 -29.41 -31.91
CA PRO A 70 -14.35 -28.24 -31.45
C PRO A 70 -13.48 -27.00 -31.25
N LEU A 71 -12.15 -27.16 -31.23
CA LEU A 71 -11.19 -26.11 -30.90
C LEU A 71 -11.27 -24.87 -31.80
N PRO A 72 -11.34 -24.98 -33.16
CA PRO A 72 -11.48 -23.82 -34.02
C PRO A 72 -12.75 -23.02 -33.75
N ALA A 73 -13.86 -23.72 -33.50
CA ALA A 73 -15.12 -23.07 -33.17
C ALA A 73 -15.08 -22.35 -31.82
N LEU A 74 -14.36 -22.90 -30.83
CA LEU A 74 -14.14 -22.30 -29.54
C LEU A 74 -13.31 -21.03 -29.69
N LEU A 75 -12.20 -21.09 -30.42
CA LEU A 75 -11.30 -19.95 -30.63
C LEU A 75 -11.95 -18.84 -31.45
N ALA A 76 -12.85 -19.18 -32.40
CA ALA A 76 -13.56 -18.20 -33.19
C ALA A 76 -14.62 -17.38 -32.43
N GLN A 77 -14.92 -17.75 -31.18
CA GLN A 77 -15.81 -16.97 -30.33
C GLN A 77 -15.14 -15.66 -29.84
N ASP A 78 -13.81 -15.61 -29.83
CA ASP A 78 -13.08 -14.39 -29.48
C ASP A 78 -12.55 -13.70 -30.74
N PRO A 79 -13.15 -12.56 -31.16
CA PRO A 79 -12.77 -11.87 -32.39
C PRO A 79 -11.34 -11.26 -32.34
N SER A 80 -10.71 -11.21 -31.19
CA SER A 80 -9.34 -10.72 -31.03
C SER A 80 -8.30 -11.81 -31.32
N LEU A 81 -8.70 -13.09 -31.49
CA LEU A 81 -7.83 -14.18 -31.82
C LEU A 81 -7.81 -14.42 -33.34
N LYS A 82 -6.65 -14.23 -33.95
CA LYS A 82 -6.42 -14.62 -35.36
C LYS A 82 -5.91 -16.05 -35.42
N VAL A 83 -6.81 -16.99 -35.70
CA VAL A 83 -6.48 -18.40 -35.76
C VAL A 83 -5.89 -18.76 -37.12
N GLU A 84 -4.68 -19.29 -37.09
CA GLU A 84 -3.97 -19.80 -38.28
C GLU A 84 -3.66 -21.27 -38.10
N MET A 85 -4.21 -22.13 -39.01
CA MET A 85 -3.87 -23.56 -39.06
C MET A 85 -2.52 -23.72 -39.71
N LYS A 86 -1.51 -24.08 -38.93
CA LYS A 86 -0.13 -24.13 -39.40
C LYS A 86 0.69 -25.16 -38.60
N THR A 87 1.54 -25.89 -39.31
CA THR A 87 2.56 -26.71 -38.66
C THR A 87 3.66 -25.79 -38.17
N PHE A 88 4.00 -25.88 -36.88
CA PHE A 88 5.04 -25.06 -36.24
C PHE A 88 5.81 -25.91 -35.22
N SER A 89 6.99 -25.45 -34.89
CA SER A 89 7.83 -25.96 -33.80
C SER A 89 8.00 -24.89 -32.73
N GLU A 90 8.54 -25.26 -31.58
CA GLU A 90 8.87 -24.33 -30.50
C GLU A 90 9.80 -23.21 -31.00
N THR A 91 10.78 -23.56 -31.83
CA THR A 91 11.76 -22.61 -32.40
C THR A 91 11.12 -21.59 -33.35
N ASP A 92 10.00 -21.92 -33.99
CA ASP A 92 9.26 -20.99 -34.87
C ASP A 92 8.53 -19.90 -34.07
N LEU A 93 8.22 -20.18 -32.79
CA LEU A 93 7.55 -19.24 -31.87
C LEU A 93 8.55 -18.37 -31.13
N GLU A 94 9.83 -18.78 -31.04
CA GLU A 94 10.88 -17.98 -30.41
C GLU A 94 11.03 -16.63 -31.13
N GLY A 95 10.88 -15.54 -30.36
CA GLY A 95 10.95 -14.16 -30.87
C GLY A 95 9.70 -13.67 -31.61
N GLN A 96 8.66 -14.48 -31.75
CA GLN A 96 7.37 -14.01 -32.28
C GLN A 96 6.65 -13.15 -31.21
N LYS A 97 6.30 -11.95 -31.61
CA LYS A 97 5.53 -11.06 -30.76
C LYS A 97 4.03 -11.38 -30.91
N ARG A 98 3.35 -11.53 -29.76
CA ARG A 98 1.88 -11.72 -29.72
C ARG A 98 1.38 -12.98 -30.43
N THR A 99 2.10 -14.09 -30.28
CA THR A 99 1.72 -15.37 -30.88
C THR A 99 1.61 -16.42 -29.78
N ILE A 100 0.52 -17.21 -29.81
CA ILE A 100 0.32 -18.39 -28.96
C ILE A 100 0.27 -19.60 -29.88
N GLY A 101 0.99 -20.67 -29.53
CA GLY A 101 0.94 -21.94 -30.22
C GLY A 101 0.05 -22.94 -29.49
N ILE A 102 -0.84 -23.65 -30.21
CA ILE A 102 -1.65 -24.74 -29.66
C ILE A 102 -1.32 -25.98 -30.50
N GLN A 103 -0.63 -26.91 -29.88
CA GLN A 103 -0.22 -28.16 -30.57
C GLN A 103 -1.03 -29.35 -30.05
N LEU A 104 -1.70 -30.03 -30.96
CA LEU A 104 -2.39 -31.28 -30.74
C LEU A 104 -1.51 -32.45 -31.24
N PRO A 105 -1.55 -33.61 -30.59
CA PRO A 105 -0.84 -34.80 -31.08
C PRO A 105 -1.45 -35.30 -32.39
N ASP A 106 -0.64 -35.93 -33.23
CA ASP A 106 -1.10 -36.42 -34.56
C ASP A 106 -2.20 -37.47 -34.47
N ASP A 107 -2.23 -38.23 -33.40
CA ASP A 107 -3.21 -39.28 -33.12
C ASP A 107 -4.37 -38.75 -32.22
N TYR A 108 -4.62 -37.44 -32.18
CA TYR A 108 -5.65 -36.81 -31.29
C TYR A 108 -7.02 -37.48 -31.48
N GLN A 109 -7.51 -37.56 -32.71
CA GLN A 109 -8.86 -38.11 -32.98
C GLN A 109 -8.96 -39.60 -32.63
N GLU A 110 -7.91 -40.37 -32.94
CA GLU A 110 -7.86 -41.79 -32.57
C GLU A 110 -7.85 -41.98 -31.04
N ARG A 111 -7.10 -41.18 -30.33
CA ARG A 111 -7.09 -41.18 -28.85
C ARG A 111 -8.46 -40.87 -28.29
N ILE A 112 -9.08 -39.79 -28.77
CA ILE A 112 -10.41 -39.39 -28.29
C ILE A 112 -11.47 -40.49 -28.59
N ALA A 113 -11.47 -41.02 -29.79
CA ALA A 113 -12.38 -42.09 -30.19
C ALA A 113 -12.19 -43.38 -29.35
N ASN A 114 -10.94 -43.71 -29.04
CA ASN A 114 -10.60 -44.89 -28.23
C ASN A 114 -10.73 -44.64 -26.71
N GLY A 115 -11.27 -43.49 -26.28
CA GLY A 115 -11.44 -43.17 -24.86
C GLY A 115 -10.14 -42.83 -24.11
N LYS A 116 -9.01 -42.66 -24.84
CA LYS A 116 -7.73 -42.27 -24.24
C LYS A 116 -7.64 -40.75 -24.04
N SER A 117 -6.73 -40.31 -23.17
CA SER A 117 -6.41 -38.91 -23.01
C SER A 117 -5.51 -38.42 -24.14
N ALA A 118 -5.71 -37.18 -24.60
CA ALA A 118 -4.83 -36.49 -25.54
C ALA A 118 -4.20 -35.31 -24.83
N GLU A 119 -2.89 -35.11 -25.01
CA GLU A 119 -2.14 -33.99 -24.41
C GLU A 119 -2.15 -32.84 -25.44
N ILE A 120 -2.64 -31.69 -25.00
CA ILE A 120 -2.60 -30.44 -25.76
C ILE A 120 -1.51 -29.57 -25.14
N ILE A 121 -0.56 -29.12 -25.95
CA ILE A 121 0.55 -28.27 -25.50
C ILE A 121 0.26 -26.83 -25.91
N LEU A 122 0.32 -25.92 -24.93
CA LEU A 122 0.22 -24.48 -25.14
C LEU A 122 1.62 -23.85 -25.04
N TYR A 123 1.99 -23.13 -26.09
CA TYR A 123 3.23 -22.35 -26.15
C TYR A 123 2.89 -20.87 -26.08
N ALA A 124 3.40 -20.18 -25.07
CA ALA A 124 3.23 -18.73 -24.92
C ALA A 124 4.47 -18.14 -24.28
N ASP A 125 4.89 -16.96 -24.73
CA ASP A 125 5.94 -16.18 -24.08
C ASP A 125 5.38 -15.52 -22.83
N GLN A 126 5.59 -16.12 -21.67
CA GLN A 126 5.09 -15.68 -20.38
C GLN A 126 5.75 -14.37 -19.88
N SER A 127 6.79 -13.89 -20.56
CA SER A 127 7.38 -12.58 -20.25
C SER A 127 6.49 -11.42 -20.72
N GLN A 128 5.53 -11.67 -21.60
CA GLN A 128 4.56 -10.71 -22.11
C GLN A 128 3.23 -10.85 -21.36
N ASP A 129 2.86 -9.81 -20.63
CA ASP A 129 1.62 -9.81 -19.79
C ASP A 129 0.35 -10.19 -20.59
N VAL A 130 0.27 -9.71 -21.84
CA VAL A 130 -0.86 -10.01 -22.76
C VAL A 130 -0.96 -11.50 -23.04
N LEU A 131 0.15 -12.13 -23.39
CA LEU A 131 0.18 -13.56 -23.72
C LEU A 131 -0.06 -14.43 -22.50
N ASN A 132 0.51 -14.04 -21.36
CA ASN A 132 0.29 -14.73 -20.09
C ASN A 132 -1.20 -14.70 -19.69
N MET A 133 -1.85 -13.54 -19.79
CA MET A 133 -3.28 -13.41 -19.52
C MET A 133 -4.12 -14.24 -20.49
N ARG A 134 -3.83 -14.20 -21.78
CA ARG A 134 -4.55 -14.95 -22.81
C ARG A 134 -4.32 -16.46 -22.69
N GLU A 135 -3.10 -16.88 -22.40
CA GLU A 135 -2.80 -18.29 -22.15
C GLU A 135 -3.65 -18.85 -21.01
N ARG A 136 -3.79 -18.10 -19.91
CA ARG A 136 -4.66 -18.51 -18.80
C ARG A 136 -6.13 -18.65 -19.19
N ILE A 137 -6.66 -17.73 -19.98
CA ILE A 137 -8.04 -17.81 -20.50
C ILE A 137 -8.20 -19.04 -21.40
N LEU A 138 -7.29 -19.23 -22.36
CA LEU A 138 -7.31 -20.38 -23.27
C LEU A 138 -7.17 -21.70 -22.50
N ARG A 139 -6.32 -21.77 -21.51
CA ARG A 139 -6.17 -22.93 -20.64
C ARG A 139 -7.49 -23.27 -19.93
N THR A 140 -8.18 -22.28 -19.39
CA THR A 140 -9.48 -22.48 -18.73
C THR A 140 -10.53 -22.98 -19.73
N GLN A 141 -10.58 -22.41 -20.93
CA GLN A 141 -11.50 -22.85 -21.98
C GLN A 141 -11.21 -24.29 -22.46
N LEU A 142 -9.93 -24.63 -22.64
CA LEU A 142 -9.52 -26.00 -23.02
C LEU A 142 -9.84 -27.01 -21.91
N THR A 143 -9.67 -26.62 -20.65
CA THR A 143 -10.05 -27.47 -19.52
C THR A 143 -11.57 -27.72 -19.52
N SER A 144 -12.37 -26.67 -19.71
CA SER A 144 -13.85 -26.80 -19.82
C SER A 144 -14.27 -27.69 -20.97
N MET A 145 -13.58 -27.61 -22.12
CA MET A 145 -13.80 -28.52 -23.25
C MET A 145 -13.45 -29.97 -22.88
N GLY A 146 -12.37 -30.17 -22.12
CA GLY A 146 -12.00 -31.48 -21.58
C GLY A 146 -13.07 -32.07 -20.66
N ASP A 147 -13.63 -31.25 -19.77
CA ASP A 147 -14.74 -31.65 -18.88
C ASP A 147 -16.02 -32.00 -19.63
N GLN A 148 -16.34 -31.26 -20.70
CA GLN A 148 -17.48 -31.61 -21.59
C GLN A 148 -17.27 -32.96 -22.24
N LEU A 149 -16.12 -33.21 -22.83
CA LEU A 149 -15.78 -34.52 -23.43
C LEU A 149 -15.82 -35.67 -22.42
N LEU A 150 -15.39 -35.39 -21.17
CA LEU A 150 -15.48 -36.36 -20.09
C LEU A 150 -16.93 -36.69 -19.76
N ASN A 151 -17.80 -35.67 -19.63
CA ASN A 151 -19.19 -35.83 -19.31
C ASN A 151 -19.94 -36.61 -20.44
N GLU A 152 -19.63 -36.32 -21.70
CA GLU A 152 -20.16 -37.08 -22.84
C GLU A 152 -19.77 -38.59 -22.82
N ARG A 153 -18.50 -38.86 -22.47
CA ARG A 153 -17.99 -40.22 -22.31
C ARG A 153 -18.67 -40.98 -21.17
N LEU A 154 -18.87 -40.31 -20.03
CA LEU A 154 -19.54 -40.87 -18.87
C LEU A 154 -21.00 -41.18 -19.20
N ALA A 155 -21.69 -40.24 -19.86
CA ALA A 155 -23.07 -40.46 -20.33
C ALA A 155 -23.19 -41.63 -21.31
N SER A 156 -22.23 -41.75 -22.23
CA SER A 156 -22.20 -42.91 -23.18
C SER A 156 -21.98 -44.26 -22.51
N LYS A 157 -21.46 -44.27 -21.27
CA LYS A 157 -21.23 -45.47 -20.46
C LYS A 157 -22.30 -45.62 -19.37
N GLU A 158 -23.34 -44.80 -19.37
CA GLU A 158 -24.36 -44.73 -18.30
C GLU A 158 -23.76 -44.51 -16.89
N LEU A 159 -22.59 -43.84 -16.83
CA LEU A 159 -21.91 -43.48 -15.59
C LEU A 159 -22.25 -42.04 -15.24
N SER A 160 -22.43 -41.78 -13.93
CA SER A 160 -22.62 -40.42 -13.47
C SER A 160 -21.30 -39.64 -13.47
N PRO A 161 -21.29 -38.30 -13.57
CA PRO A 161 -20.10 -37.48 -13.45
C PRO A 161 -19.33 -37.69 -12.11
N GLU A 162 -20.04 -38.07 -11.05
CA GLU A 162 -19.49 -38.41 -9.72
C GLU A 162 -18.55 -39.62 -9.76
N PHE A 163 -18.72 -40.51 -10.76
CA PHE A 163 -17.82 -41.66 -10.93
C PHE A 163 -16.40 -41.23 -11.30
N ALA A 164 -16.25 -40.19 -12.09
CA ALA A 164 -14.93 -39.65 -12.47
C ALA A 164 -14.37 -38.66 -11.45
N ASN A 165 -15.26 -37.95 -10.77
CA ASN A 165 -14.92 -36.98 -9.75
C ASN A 165 -15.55 -37.36 -8.40
N PRO A 166 -14.99 -38.36 -7.70
CA PRO A 166 -15.55 -38.88 -6.45
C PRO A 166 -15.45 -37.88 -5.28
N LEU A 167 -14.71 -36.81 -5.47
CA LEU A 167 -14.54 -35.72 -4.50
C LEU A 167 -14.84 -34.39 -5.20
N THR A 168 -15.88 -33.72 -4.76
CA THR A 168 -16.12 -32.31 -5.10
C THR A 168 -15.38 -31.47 -4.05
N ILE A 169 -14.36 -30.73 -4.47
CA ILE A 169 -13.66 -29.79 -3.62
C ILE A 169 -14.37 -28.44 -3.81
N ASP A 170 -15.19 -28.09 -2.83
CA ASP A 170 -15.79 -26.78 -2.75
C ASP A 170 -14.94 -25.93 -1.80
N SER A 171 -14.38 -24.83 -2.31
CA SER A 171 -13.61 -23.89 -1.51
C SER A 171 -14.52 -22.75 -1.11
N VAL A 172 -14.91 -22.75 0.15
CA VAL A 172 -15.60 -21.59 0.73
C VAL A 172 -14.54 -20.57 1.15
N ASP A 173 -14.53 -19.42 0.49
CA ASP A 173 -13.70 -18.32 0.95
C ASP A 173 -14.33 -17.75 2.23
N LEU A 174 -13.67 -18.00 3.35
CA LEU A 174 -14.05 -17.47 4.67
C LEU A 174 -13.47 -16.06 4.92
N SER A 175 -12.75 -15.51 3.94
CA SER A 175 -12.34 -14.10 4.01
C SER A 175 -13.60 -13.25 4.08
N PRO A 176 -13.64 -12.17 4.88
CA PRO A 176 -14.73 -11.20 4.77
C PRO A 176 -14.88 -10.78 3.31
N GLU A 177 -16.09 -10.78 2.78
CA GLU A 177 -16.43 -10.47 1.36
C GLU A 177 -15.83 -9.14 0.87
N GLU A 178 -15.26 -8.38 1.75
CA GLU A 178 -14.73 -7.03 1.60
C GLU A 178 -13.21 -6.96 1.41
N SER A 179 -12.53 -8.04 1.10
CA SER A 179 -11.09 -7.97 0.77
C SER A 179 -10.91 -7.32 -0.60
N GLY A 180 -11.08 -5.99 -0.60
CA GLY A 180 -10.68 -5.14 -1.71
C GLY A 180 -9.26 -5.49 -2.17
N ASP A 181 -8.91 -5.08 -3.35
CA ASP A 181 -7.64 -5.39 -4.00
C ASP A 181 -6.51 -5.47 -2.96
N ARG A 182 -6.04 -6.69 -2.67
CA ARG A 182 -5.08 -6.98 -1.58
C ARG A 182 -3.84 -6.09 -1.67
N MET A 183 -3.49 -5.71 -2.89
CA MET A 183 -2.38 -4.82 -3.16
C MET A 183 -2.65 -3.40 -2.64
N MET A 184 -3.86 -2.90 -2.83
CA MET A 184 -4.29 -1.57 -2.42
C MET A 184 -4.31 -1.45 -0.90
N VAL A 185 -4.93 -2.42 -0.20
CA VAL A 185 -4.94 -2.49 1.28
C VAL A 185 -3.54 -2.55 1.85
N ALA A 186 -2.60 -3.21 1.16
CA ALA A 186 -1.22 -3.33 1.61
C ALA A 186 -0.45 -1.99 1.54
N PHE A 187 -0.69 -1.14 0.52
CA PHE A 187 0.00 0.15 0.37
C PHE A 187 -0.55 1.26 1.26
N LEU A 188 -1.80 1.17 1.72
CA LEU A 188 -2.43 2.22 2.52
C LEU A 188 -1.69 2.57 3.81
N PRO A 189 -1.23 1.61 4.64
CA PRO A 189 -0.48 1.93 5.86
C PRO A 189 0.79 2.71 5.58
N MET A 190 1.51 2.34 4.52
CA MET A 190 2.73 3.04 4.11
C MET A 190 2.44 4.50 3.75
N MET A 191 1.39 4.74 2.98
CA MET A 191 0.99 6.10 2.58
C MET A 191 0.52 6.93 3.78
N ILE A 192 -0.29 6.35 4.66
CA ILE A 192 -0.74 7.02 5.89
C ILE A 192 0.46 7.47 6.74
N LEU A 193 1.40 6.56 7.00
CA LEU A 193 2.60 6.85 7.80
C LEU A 193 3.50 7.89 7.13
N LEU A 194 3.67 7.82 5.80
CA LEU A 194 4.46 8.77 5.03
C LEU A 194 3.91 10.20 5.15
N PHE A 195 2.59 10.37 4.99
CA PHE A 195 1.98 11.71 5.06
C PHE A 195 1.93 12.27 6.47
N ILE A 196 1.75 11.44 7.49
CA ILE A 196 1.90 11.86 8.88
C ILE A 196 3.33 12.37 9.11
N PHE A 197 4.33 11.60 8.66
CA PHE A 197 5.73 11.99 8.78
C PHE A 197 6.03 13.30 8.05
N ILE A 198 5.60 13.45 6.80
CA ILE A 198 5.77 14.67 6.00
C ILE A 198 5.13 15.87 6.72
N GLY A 199 3.90 15.71 7.20
CA GLY A 199 3.20 16.77 7.93
C GLY A 199 3.94 17.21 9.19
N CYS A 200 4.58 16.29 9.91
CA CYS A 200 5.34 16.59 11.11
C CYS A 200 6.72 17.19 10.81
N ILE A 201 7.48 16.61 9.86
CA ILE A 201 8.87 16.97 9.64
C ILE A 201 9.05 18.38 9.06
N TYR A 202 8.20 18.78 8.10
CA TYR A 202 8.32 20.11 7.50
C TYR A 202 8.04 21.22 8.51
N ILE A 203 7.05 21.03 9.37
CA ILE A 203 6.77 21.97 10.47
C ILE A 203 7.93 21.99 11.47
N ALA A 204 8.44 20.82 11.87
CA ALA A 204 9.56 20.72 12.77
C ALA A 204 10.78 21.48 12.23
N ILE A 205 11.07 21.40 10.93
CA ILE A 205 12.16 22.12 10.29
C ILE A 205 11.95 23.64 10.38
N ASP A 206 10.77 24.13 10.00
CA ASP A 206 10.52 25.57 9.94
C ASP A 206 10.59 26.22 11.31
N ILE A 207 9.92 25.64 12.31
CA ILE A 207 9.85 26.19 13.67
C ILE A 207 11.11 25.96 14.52
N THR A 208 12.11 25.20 14.02
CA THR A 208 13.37 24.98 14.75
C THR A 208 14.58 25.45 13.96
N ALA A 209 15.00 24.70 12.94
CA ALA A 209 16.15 25.06 12.11
C ALA A 209 15.94 26.38 11.35
N GLY A 210 14.72 26.66 10.91
CA GLY A 210 14.35 27.94 10.31
C GLY A 210 14.52 29.11 11.27
N GLU A 211 14.10 28.97 12.52
CA GLU A 211 14.30 30.01 13.55
C GLU A 211 15.78 30.16 13.96
N LYS A 212 16.56 29.07 14.00
CA LYS A 212 18.01 29.15 14.24
C LYS A 212 18.70 29.99 13.15
N GLU A 213 18.41 29.71 11.90
CA GLU A 213 19.00 30.39 10.75
C GLU A 213 18.63 31.89 10.72
N ARG A 214 17.36 32.22 11.05
CA ARG A 214 16.87 33.61 11.18
C ARG A 214 17.32 34.29 12.47
N ARG A 215 18.02 33.59 13.36
CA ARG A 215 18.44 34.04 14.69
C ARG A 215 17.31 34.45 15.64
N THR A 216 16.08 34.13 15.33
CA THR A 216 14.90 34.43 16.16
C THR A 216 14.80 33.50 17.37
N LEU A 217 15.41 32.32 17.29
CA LEU A 217 15.49 31.40 18.44
C LEU A 217 16.26 32.01 19.61
N GLN A 218 17.33 32.80 19.36
CA GLN A 218 18.09 33.48 20.40
C GLN A 218 17.22 34.49 21.17
N THR A 219 16.35 35.21 20.48
CA THR A 219 15.39 36.12 21.11
C THR A 219 14.40 35.36 22.00
N LEU A 220 14.01 34.15 21.65
CA LEU A 220 13.14 33.34 22.49
C LEU A 220 13.81 32.93 23.80
N PHE A 221 15.13 32.69 23.80
CA PHE A 221 15.92 32.41 25.02
C PHE A 221 16.15 33.62 25.95
N THR A 222 15.98 34.83 25.45
CA THR A 222 16.03 36.03 26.33
C THR A 222 14.72 36.22 27.12
N THR A 223 13.68 35.45 26.80
CA THR A 223 12.43 35.50 27.54
C THR A 223 12.50 34.70 28.84
N THR A 224 11.50 34.85 29.70
CA THR A 224 11.39 34.10 30.95
C THR A 224 10.92 32.64 30.77
N ALA A 225 10.78 32.16 29.52
CA ALA A 225 10.35 30.78 29.22
C ALA A 225 11.48 29.79 29.52
N SER A 226 11.15 28.71 30.20
CA SER A 226 12.10 27.60 30.37
C SER A 226 12.22 26.79 29.09
N THR A 227 13.38 26.14 28.90
CA THR A 227 13.63 25.23 27.75
C THR A 227 12.53 24.18 27.54
N LYS A 228 12.06 23.59 28.65
CA LYS A 228 10.96 22.61 28.60
C LYS A 228 9.63 23.21 28.12
N GLU A 229 9.35 24.45 28.48
CA GLU A 229 8.15 25.17 28.04
C GLU A 229 8.22 25.51 26.55
N ILE A 230 9.41 25.86 26.05
CA ILE A 230 9.63 26.12 24.62
C ILE A 230 9.46 24.84 23.80
N VAL A 231 10.10 23.74 24.20
CA VAL A 231 9.99 22.46 23.55
C VAL A 231 8.54 21.96 23.53
N ALA A 232 7.85 22.07 24.67
CA ALA A 232 6.46 21.65 24.75
C ALA A 232 5.53 22.48 23.82
N GLY A 233 5.71 23.80 23.74
CA GLY A 233 4.96 24.67 22.83
C GLY A 233 5.19 24.33 21.36
N LYS A 234 6.46 24.13 20.97
CA LYS A 234 6.83 23.73 19.61
C LYS A 234 6.33 22.33 19.28
N PHE A 235 6.48 21.37 20.19
CA PHE A 235 5.94 20.02 20.02
C PHE A 235 4.42 20.01 19.80
N LEU A 236 3.68 20.78 20.59
CA LEU A 236 2.23 20.90 20.42
C LEU A 236 1.86 21.46 19.04
N ALA A 237 2.67 22.42 18.52
CA ALA A 237 2.43 22.94 17.17
C ALA A 237 2.69 21.87 16.09
N VAL A 238 3.80 21.13 16.17
CA VAL A 238 4.09 20.01 15.27
C VAL A 238 2.97 18.95 15.34
N ALA A 239 2.57 18.58 16.55
CA ALA A 239 1.52 17.59 16.78
C ALA A 239 0.17 18.06 16.20
N ALA A 240 -0.23 19.31 16.44
CA ALA A 240 -1.49 19.86 15.94
C ALA A 240 -1.56 19.84 14.41
N VAL A 241 -0.48 20.26 13.74
CA VAL A 241 -0.42 20.24 12.28
C VAL A 241 -0.33 18.81 11.73
N GLY A 242 0.44 17.95 12.40
CA GLY A 242 0.49 16.52 12.08
C GLY A 242 -0.89 15.85 12.19
N ILE A 243 -1.67 16.18 13.22
CA ILE A 243 -3.05 15.68 13.39
C ILE A 243 -3.95 16.18 12.26
N VAL A 244 -3.84 17.45 11.86
CA VAL A 244 -4.59 17.98 10.72
C VAL A 244 -4.22 17.23 9.43
N SER A 245 -2.93 17.03 9.17
CA SER A 245 -2.44 16.26 8.02
C SER A 245 -2.97 14.81 8.03
N ALA A 246 -2.90 14.14 9.18
CA ALA A 246 -3.40 12.79 9.37
C ALA A 246 -4.92 12.70 9.15
N THR A 247 -5.68 13.67 9.64
CA THR A 247 -7.12 13.74 9.44
C THR A 247 -7.46 13.94 7.96
N MET A 248 -6.76 14.83 7.26
CA MET A 248 -6.94 15.04 5.82
C MET A 248 -6.60 13.78 5.03
N ASN A 249 -5.61 13.03 5.45
CA ASN A 249 -5.22 11.76 4.86
C ASN A 249 -6.34 10.71 4.98
N ILE A 250 -6.91 10.54 6.18
CA ILE A 250 -8.03 9.61 6.40
C ILE A 250 -9.28 10.05 5.60
N LEU A 251 -9.59 11.34 5.60
CA LEU A 251 -10.72 11.88 4.82
C LEU A 251 -10.51 11.64 3.31
N SER A 252 -9.31 11.86 2.81
CA SER A 252 -8.94 11.59 1.43
C SER A 252 -9.15 10.13 1.06
N LEU A 253 -8.75 9.21 1.94
CA LEU A 253 -8.97 7.78 1.75
C LEU A 253 -10.45 7.45 1.65
N VAL A 254 -11.27 7.94 2.58
CA VAL A 254 -12.72 7.73 2.56
C VAL A 254 -13.35 8.27 1.26
N VAL A 255 -12.95 9.46 0.83
CA VAL A 255 -13.43 10.07 -0.44
C VAL A 255 -13.01 9.22 -1.64
N ALA A 256 -11.75 8.78 -1.69
CA ALA A 256 -11.23 7.98 -2.79
C ALA A 256 -11.98 6.64 -2.93
N MET A 257 -12.25 5.97 -1.82
CA MET A 257 -13.00 4.71 -1.81
C MET A 257 -14.45 4.89 -2.26
N ASN A 258 -15.12 5.97 -1.84
CA ASN A 258 -16.48 6.28 -2.31
C ASN A 258 -16.51 6.61 -3.81
N ILE A 259 -15.51 7.34 -4.33
CA ILE A 259 -15.41 7.62 -5.76
C ILE A 259 -15.21 6.32 -6.54
N GLN A 260 -14.35 5.42 -6.07
CA GLN A 260 -14.10 4.15 -6.72
C GLN A 260 -15.32 3.24 -6.72
N ALA A 261 -16.04 3.13 -5.61
CA ALA A 261 -17.30 2.40 -5.52
C ALA A 261 -18.35 2.94 -6.51
N TYR A 262 -18.42 4.26 -6.69
CA TYR A 262 -19.34 4.88 -7.65
C TYR A 262 -18.95 4.61 -9.14
N LEU A 263 -17.64 4.55 -9.44
CA LEU A 263 -17.16 4.36 -10.81
C LEU A 263 -17.22 2.91 -11.30
N LEU A 264 -17.22 1.93 -10.40
CA LEU A 264 -17.13 0.50 -10.73
C LEU A 264 -18.49 -0.22 -10.75
N GLU A 265 -19.62 0.51 -10.72
CA GLU A 265 -21.02 0.00 -10.79
C GLU A 265 -21.26 -1.28 -9.95
N GLU A 266 -21.92 -1.16 -8.82
CA GLU A 266 -22.50 -2.20 -7.92
C GLU A 266 -21.62 -3.40 -7.48
N GLU A 267 -20.81 -4.01 -8.33
CA GLU A 267 -19.96 -5.15 -7.94
C GLU A 267 -18.80 -4.73 -7.00
N ALA A 268 -18.40 -3.46 -7.05
CA ALA A 268 -17.39 -2.90 -6.17
C ALA A 268 -17.96 -2.10 -4.98
N ALA A 269 -19.27 -2.01 -4.84
CA ALA A 269 -19.89 -1.40 -3.66
C ALA A 269 -19.55 -2.16 -2.35
N GLY A 270 -19.15 -3.44 -2.45
CA GLY A 270 -18.53 -4.20 -1.36
C GLY A 270 -17.13 -3.70 -0.94
N MET A 271 -16.48 -2.86 -1.76
CA MET A 271 -15.21 -2.20 -1.39
C MET A 271 -15.38 -0.93 -0.55
N ALA A 272 -16.61 -0.41 -0.40
CA ALA A 272 -16.86 0.61 0.62
C ALA A 272 -16.53 -0.02 1.97
N MET A 273 -15.41 0.42 2.61
CA MET A 273 -14.94 -0.13 3.89
C MET A 273 -16.08 -0.11 4.93
N ASN A 274 -16.85 -1.17 5.01
CA ASN A 274 -17.79 -1.42 6.11
C ASN A 274 -17.01 -1.77 7.38
N LEU A 275 -16.00 -0.94 7.69
CA LEU A 275 -15.25 -1.13 8.93
C LEU A 275 -16.21 -0.96 10.11
N ALA A 276 -16.19 -1.95 10.98
CA ALA A 276 -16.92 -1.85 12.24
C ALA A 276 -16.53 -0.55 12.98
N PRO A 277 -17.44 0.08 13.72
CA PRO A 277 -17.15 1.32 14.48
C PRO A 277 -15.93 1.19 15.40
N ALA A 278 -15.67 -0.01 15.94
CA ALA A 278 -14.49 -0.31 16.73
C ALA A 278 -13.20 -0.22 15.93
N ALA A 279 -13.20 -0.65 14.67
CA ALA A 279 -12.04 -0.57 13.75
C ALA A 279 -11.69 0.89 13.45
N TRP A 280 -12.69 1.75 13.18
CA TRP A 280 -12.49 3.18 13.02
C TRP A 280 -11.92 3.84 14.27
N ALA A 281 -12.44 3.49 15.45
CA ALA A 281 -11.93 4.01 16.72
C ALA A 281 -10.45 3.66 16.91
N TRP A 282 -10.06 2.40 16.67
CA TRP A 282 -8.67 1.97 16.76
C TRP A 282 -7.77 2.66 15.73
N LEU A 283 -8.22 2.80 14.50
CA LEU A 283 -7.48 3.50 13.46
C LEU A 283 -7.18 4.95 13.85
N VAL A 284 -8.19 5.68 14.35
CA VAL A 284 -8.01 7.06 14.82
C VAL A 284 -7.05 7.11 15.99
N ILE A 285 -7.18 6.24 16.99
CA ILE A 285 -6.28 6.19 18.17
C ILE A 285 -4.83 5.96 17.73
N LEU A 286 -4.59 4.95 16.87
CA LEU A 286 -3.25 4.60 16.42
C LEU A 286 -2.63 5.72 15.57
N VAL A 287 -3.41 6.32 14.68
CA VAL A 287 -2.97 7.46 13.86
C VAL A 287 -2.59 8.65 14.74
N LEU A 288 -3.40 8.98 15.76
CA LEU A 288 -3.09 10.05 16.71
C LEU A 288 -1.80 9.77 17.49
N LEU A 289 -1.64 8.58 18.05
CA LEU A 289 -0.45 8.20 18.81
C LEU A 289 0.81 8.19 17.94
N THR A 290 0.68 7.70 16.70
CA THR A 290 1.78 7.72 15.73
C THR A 290 2.15 9.14 15.34
N THR A 291 1.19 10.03 15.17
CA THR A 291 1.43 11.45 14.89
C THR A 291 2.20 12.11 16.03
N LEU A 292 1.84 11.83 17.28
CA LEU A 292 2.57 12.33 18.45
C LEU A 292 4.00 11.77 18.48
N PHE A 293 4.19 10.49 18.21
CA PHE A 293 5.51 9.86 18.17
C PHE A 293 6.38 10.43 17.03
N LEU A 294 5.88 10.43 15.80
CA LEU A 294 6.63 10.93 14.64
C LEU A 294 6.89 12.44 14.73
N GLY A 295 5.96 13.20 15.30
CA GLY A 295 6.15 14.62 15.58
C GLY A 295 7.25 14.88 16.59
N ALA A 296 7.28 14.13 17.70
CA ALA A 296 8.34 14.22 18.69
C ALA A 296 9.70 13.78 18.13
N LEU A 297 9.72 12.70 17.35
CA LEU A 297 10.94 12.20 16.71
C LEU A 297 11.49 13.21 15.69
N SER A 298 10.63 13.77 14.86
CA SER A 298 10.99 14.80 13.89
C SER A 298 11.59 16.03 14.59
N LEU A 299 10.95 16.49 15.66
CA LEU A 299 11.42 17.61 16.44
C LEU A 299 12.80 17.31 17.07
N ALA A 300 12.98 16.12 17.65
CA ALA A 300 14.24 15.71 18.28
C ALA A 300 15.41 15.71 17.29
N VAL A 301 15.18 15.16 16.08
CA VAL A 301 16.23 15.08 15.05
C VAL A 301 16.53 16.45 14.44
N VAL A 302 15.50 17.24 14.11
CA VAL A 302 15.69 18.54 13.48
C VAL A 302 16.35 19.56 14.42
N LEU A 303 16.17 19.43 15.72
CA LEU A 303 16.86 20.27 16.73
C LEU A 303 18.38 20.15 16.68
N LEU A 304 18.92 19.04 16.16
CA LEU A 304 20.36 18.82 16.00
C LEU A 304 20.94 19.63 14.82
N ALA A 305 20.11 20.03 13.86
CA ALA A 305 20.54 20.81 12.72
C ALA A 305 20.81 22.28 13.08
N ASN A 306 21.83 22.87 12.44
CA ASN A 306 22.20 24.29 12.64
C ASN A 306 21.66 25.21 11.54
N SER A 307 21.21 24.67 10.44
CA SER A 307 20.63 25.42 9.32
C SER A 307 19.43 24.66 8.71
N TYR A 308 18.61 25.39 7.99
CA TYR A 308 17.48 24.84 7.26
C TYR A 308 17.93 23.74 6.27
N LYS A 309 19.03 23.98 5.54
CA LYS A 309 19.61 23.05 4.59
C LYS A 309 20.11 21.75 5.26
N GLU A 310 20.73 21.88 6.42
CA GLU A 310 21.17 20.73 7.21
C GLU A 310 19.98 19.93 7.71
N ALA A 311 18.94 20.57 8.23
CA ALA A 311 17.70 19.91 8.64
C ALA A 311 17.02 19.16 7.48
N GLN A 312 16.99 19.74 6.29
CA GLN A 312 16.50 19.06 5.11
C GLN A 312 17.30 17.79 4.74
N SER A 313 18.60 17.78 5.01
CA SER A 313 19.41 16.58 4.76
C SER A 313 19.05 15.40 5.67
N TYR A 314 18.43 15.66 6.83
CA TYR A 314 17.97 14.63 7.76
C TYR A 314 16.61 14.03 7.37
N VAL A 315 15.86 14.68 6.48
CA VAL A 315 14.54 14.18 6.01
C VAL A 315 14.66 12.80 5.37
N SER A 316 15.62 12.62 4.45
CA SER A 316 15.76 11.37 3.70
C SER A 316 16.13 10.17 4.60
N PRO A 317 17.15 10.25 5.49
CA PRO A 317 17.42 9.16 6.41
C PRO A 317 16.25 8.84 7.34
N LEU A 318 15.58 9.88 7.87
CA LEU A 318 14.47 9.69 8.79
C LEU A 318 13.23 9.12 8.07
N MET A 319 13.02 9.53 6.81
CA MET A 319 11.99 8.95 5.96
C MET A 319 12.23 7.44 5.73
N MET A 320 13.49 7.02 5.55
CA MET A 320 13.82 5.59 5.42
C MET A 320 13.48 4.80 6.70
N VAL A 321 13.69 5.41 7.89
CA VAL A 321 13.30 4.80 9.17
C VAL A 321 11.79 4.58 9.25
N VAL A 322 10.98 5.39 8.58
CA VAL A 322 9.52 5.23 8.51
C VAL A 322 9.11 4.28 7.39
N LEU A 323 9.68 4.43 6.19
CA LEU A 323 9.28 3.69 5.00
C LEU A 323 9.67 2.21 5.05
N ILE A 324 10.91 1.90 5.49
CA ILE A 324 11.37 0.51 5.47
C ILE A 324 10.48 -0.41 6.32
N PRO A 325 10.18 -0.07 7.61
CA PRO A 325 9.25 -0.88 8.39
C PRO A 325 7.84 -0.94 7.79
N ALA A 326 7.35 0.18 7.23
CA ALA A 326 6.04 0.22 6.60
C ALA A 326 5.97 -0.68 5.35
N MET A 327 7.04 -0.74 4.55
CA MET A 327 7.14 -1.65 3.40
C MET A 327 7.26 -3.11 3.84
N MET A 328 7.97 -3.40 4.92
CA MET A 328 8.06 -4.77 5.46
C MET A 328 6.68 -5.30 5.91
N ALA A 329 5.78 -4.44 6.33
CA ALA A 329 4.42 -4.83 6.72
C ALA A 329 3.57 -5.35 5.54
N ILE A 330 3.98 -5.09 4.29
CA ILE A 330 3.32 -5.57 3.07
C ILE A 330 3.73 -7.01 2.72
N MET A 331 4.85 -7.50 3.28
CA MET A 331 5.40 -8.80 2.90
C MET A 331 4.47 -9.95 3.30
N PRO A 332 4.25 -10.95 2.42
CA PRO A 332 3.46 -12.12 2.75
C PRO A 332 4.01 -12.87 3.97
N GLY A 333 3.12 -13.35 4.82
CA GLY A 333 3.49 -14.12 6.04
C GLY A 333 3.94 -13.27 7.22
N VAL A 334 3.95 -11.94 7.09
CA VAL A 334 4.21 -11.04 8.21
C VAL A 334 2.89 -10.65 8.85
N GLU A 335 2.72 -10.98 10.12
CA GLU A 335 1.49 -10.76 10.87
C GLU A 335 1.74 -9.94 12.13
N LEU A 336 0.67 -9.25 12.57
CA LEU A 336 0.67 -8.55 13.84
C LEU A 336 0.61 -9.56 14.99
N ASN A 337 1.69 -9.65 15.75
CA ASN A 337 1.78 -10.48 16.93
C ASN A 337 2.44 -9.71 18.09
N MET A 338 2.57 -10.33 19.27
CA MET A 338 3.11 -9.67 20.46
C MET A 338 4.55 -9.13 20.26
N GLN A 339 5.36 -9.79 19.43
CA GLN A 339 6.74 -9.36 19.15
C GLN A 339 6.77 -8.19 18.19
N THR A 340 6.03 -8.28 17.08
CA THR A 340 5.94 -7.20 16.08
C THR A 340 5.23 -5.96 16.63
N ALA A 341 4.33 -6.13 17.59
CA ALA A 341 3.64 -5.04 18.29
C ALA A 341 4.59 -4.09 19.06
N LEU A 342 5.82 -4.55 19.38
CA LEU A 342 6.83 -3.76 20.08
C LEU A 342 7.84 -3.07 19.15
N ILE A 343 7.78 -3.26 17.84
CA ILE A 343 8.72 -2.64 16.90
C ILE A 343 8.15 -1.29 16.42
N PRO A 344 8.82 -0.15 16.71
CA PRO A 344 8.27 1.16 16.36
C PRO A 344 8.05 1.31 14.85
N VAL A 345 6.99 2.01 14.47
CA VAL A 345 6.50 2.22 13.10
C VAL A 345 5.93 0.94 12.47
N PHE A 346 6.67 -0.17 12.54
CA PHE A 346 6.25 -1.47 12.01
C PHE A 346 4.97 -1.98 12.66
N ASN A 347 4.86 -1.82 13.98
CA ASN A 347 3.67 -2.19 14.75
C ASN A 347 2.41 -1.46 14.26
N VAL A 348 2.52 -0.16 14.00
CA VAL A 348 1.37 0.63 13.52
C VAL A 348 1.02 0.26 12.08
N ALA A 349 2.03 0.04 11.23
CA ALA A 349 1.79 -0.39 9.85
C ALA A 349 1.02 -1.72 9.82
N LEU A 350 1.46 -2.72 10.60
CA LEU A 350 0.77 -4.01 10.71
C LEU A 350 -0.61 -3.89 11.35
N ALA A 351 -0.76 -3.02 12.37
CA ALA A 351 -2.04 -2.78 13.00
C ALA A 351 -3.06 -2.19 12.01
N ILE A 352 -2.65 -1.22 11.18
CA ILE A 352 -3.51 -0.66 10.14
C ILE A 352 -3.89 -1.74 9.12
N VAL A 353 -2.95 -2.59 8.67
CA VAL A 353 -3.25 -3.73 7.77
C VAL A 353 -4.28 -4.67 8.42
N ALA A 354 -4.08 -5.05 9.69
CA ALA A 354 -5.00 -5.94 10.41
C ALA A 354 -6.41 -5.33 10.57
N ILE A 355 -6.48 -4.03 10.85
CA ILE A 355 -7.74 -3.28 10.95
C ILE A 355 -8.46 -3.25 9.59
N LEU A 356 -7.75 -2.94 8.51
CA LEU A 356 -8.31 -2.88 7.16
C LEU A 356 -8.76 -4.24 6.64
N LYS A 357 -8.12 -5.32 7.08
CA LYS A 357 -8.52 -6.70 6.78
C LYS A 357 -9.67 -7.21 7.68
N GLY A 358 -10.12 -6.43 8.66
CA GLY A 358 -11.12 -6.87 9.63
C GLY A 358 -10.66 -7.96 10.60
N SER A 359 -9.38 -8.36 10.56
CA SER A 359 -8.78 -9.43 11.34
C SER A 359 -7.84 -8.89 12.42
N PHE A 360 -8.38 -8.27 13.46
CA PHE A 360 -7.55 -7.68 14.52
C PHE A 360 -7.95 -8.16 15.92
N ASP A 361 -6.96 -8.34 16.76
CA ASP A 361 -7.12 -8.60 18.20
C ASP A 361 -6.97 -7.28 18.97
N THR A 362 -8.04 -6.88 19.65
CA THR A 362 -8.09 -5.66 20.48
C THR A 362 -6.98 -5.63 21.53
N SER A 363 -6.59 -6.78 22.09
CA SER A 363 -5.53 -6.85 23.08
C SER A 363 -4.17 -6.51 22.49
N ILE A 364 -3.87 -6.97 21.28
CA ILE A 364 -2.62 -6.66 20.59
C ILE A 364 -2.61 -5.19 20.14
N LEU A 365 -3.74 -4.67 19.66
CA LEU A 365 -3.86 -3.25 19.32
C LEU A 365 -3.63 -2.34 20.54
N ALA A 366 -4.08 -2.73 21.72
CA ALA A 366 -3.78 -2.02 22.96
C ALA A 366 -2.27 -2.01 23.28
N VAL A 367 -1.57 -3.12 23.04
CA VAL A 367 -0.10 -3.16 23.18
C VAL A 367 0.58 -2.22 22.19
N VAL A 368 0.14 -2.20 20.92
CA VAL A 368 0.64 -1.26 19.90
C VAL A 368 0.43 0.19 20.34
N ALA A 369 -0.75 0.51 20.86
CA ALA A 369 -1.07 1.86 21.33
C ALA A 369 -0.16 2.27 22.51
N VAL A 370 0.01 1.41 23.51
CA VAL A 370 0.90 1.67 24.65
C VAL A 370 2.35 1.80 24.20
N ALA A 371 2.84 0.92 23.32
CA ALA A 371 4.19 0.99 22.77
C ALA A 371 4.42 2.32 22.03
N SER A 372 3.49 2.72 21.15
CA SER A 372 3.57 3.98 20.40
C SER A 372 3.57 5.21 21.33
N PHE A 373 2.76 5.17 22.37
CA PHE A 373 2.75 6.22 23.40
C PHE A 373 4.07 6.32 24.14
N VAL A 374 4.65 5.19 24.55
CA VAL A 374 5.97 5.15 25.22
C VAL A 374 7.07 5.69 24.31
N TYR A 375 7.07 5.33 23.02
CA TYR A 375 8.03 5.87 22.05
C TYR A 375 7.85 7.38 21.84
N GLY A 376 6.61 7.87 21.85
CA GLY A 376 6.32 9.28 21.79
C GLY A 376 6.92 10.05 22.99
N ILE A 377 6.74 9.52 24.21
CA ILE A 377 7.35 10.11 25.42
C ILE A 377 8.86 10.08 25.34
N LEU A 378 9.45 8.96 24.92
CA LEU A 378 10.90 8.83 24.80
C LEU A 378 11.48 9.82 23.80
N ALA A 379 10.84 9.94 22.61
CA ALA A 379 11.25 10.90 21.59
C ALA A 379 11.14 12.36 22.09
N LEU A 380 10.06 12.69 22.81
CA LEU A 380 9.90 14.02 23.40
C LEU A 380 10.93 14.31 24.49
N TYR A 381 11.28 13.31 25.29
CA TYR A 381 12.35 13.41 26.26
C TYR A 381 13.70 13.69 25.58
N LEU A 382 14.03 12.96 24.51
CA LEU A 382 15.24 13.22 23.70
C LEU A 382 15.24 14.62 23.10
N ALA A 383 14.10 15.09 22.57
CA ALA A 383 13.96 16.46 22.09
C ALA A 383 14.27 17.49 23.20
N SER A 384 13.78 17.25 24.42
CA SER A 384 14.01 18.16 25.54
C SER A 384 15.46 18.19 25.99
N LEU A 385 16.18 17.07 25.92
CA LEU A 385 17.62 17.00 26.22
C LEU A 385 18.45 17.75 25.15
N SER A 386 18.10 17.54 23.89
CA SER A 386 18.76 18.22 22.76
C SER A 386 18.63 19.73 22.87
N PHE A 387 17.47 20.23 23.25
CA PHE A 387 17.21 21.67 23.38
C PHE A 387 17.89 22.31 24.61
N GLY A 388 18.21 21.51 25.64
CA GLY A 388 18.87 21.97 26.85
C GLY A 388 20.38 22.19 26.72
N ASN A 389 20.99 21.83 25.62
CA ASN A 389 22.43 21.89 25.41
C ASN A 389 22.85 23.24 24.80
N GLU A 390 23.64 24.02 25.50
CA GLU A 390 24.10 25.36 25.07
C GLU A 390 24.80 25.33 23.71
N ASN A 391 25.54 24.27 23.39
CA ASN A 391 26.24 24.11 22.11
C ASN A 391 25.28 24.01 20.91
N ILE A 392 24.07 23.47 21.13
CA ILE A 392 23.03 23.39 20.09
C ILE A 392 22.42 24.78 19.85
N ILE A 393 22.36 25.61 20.86
CA ILE A 393 21.83 26.98 20.78
C ILE A 393 22.82 27.93 20.11
N THR A 394 24.12 27.76 20.38
CA THR A 394 25.20 28.61 19.83
C THR A 394 25.65 28.22 18.43
N GLY A 395 25.20 27.06 17.92
CA GLY A 395 25.58 26.56 16.59
C GLY A 395 26.97 25.90 16.58
N GLU A 396 27.54 25.58 17.73
CA GLU A 396 28.76 24.78 17.82
C GLU A 396 28.48 23.29 17.58
N LYS A 397 29.55 22.56 17.16
CA LYS A 397 29.40 21.12 16.85
C LYS A 397 28.90 20.34 18.08
N VAL A 398 27.83 19.62 17.94
CA VAL A 398 27.24 18.78 18.99
C VAL A 398 28.26 17.76 19.48
N ASN A 399 28.64 17.87 20.73
CA ASN A 399 29.47 16.86 21.37
C ASN A 399 28.58 15.71 21.90
N TRP A 400 28.44 14.63 21.11
CA TRP A 400 27.62 13.49 21.45
C TRP A 400 27.97 12.82 22.80
N LYS A 401 29.22 12.97 23.25
CA LYS A 401 29.66 12.46 24.56
C LYS A 401 29.05 13.26 25.73
N ALA A 402 28.82 14.53 25.53
CA ALA A 402 28.17 15.37 26.53
C ALA A 402 26.65 15.11 26.64
N LEU A 403 26.01 14.66 25.58
CA LEU A 403 24.60 14.26 25.59
C LEU A 403 24.35 12.95 26.37
N LEU A 404 25.33 12.07 26.43
CA LEU A 404 25.24 10.78 27.11
C LEU A 404 25.75 10.83 28.57
N GLY A 405 26.02 12.01 29.11
CA GLY A 405 26.39 12.18 30.52
C GLY A 405 27.79 11.64 30.87
N LYS A 406 28.71 11.61 29.90
CA LYS A 406 30.13 11.27 30.12
C LYS A 406 31.04 12.40 29.70
#